data_e0a9596a9a4bfe885504ed8d43de274e
#
_entry.id   e0a9596a9a4bfe885504ed8d43de274e
#
_cell.length_a   1.000
_cell.length_b   1.000
_cell.length_c   1.000
_cell.angle_alpha   90.00
_cell.angle_beta   90.00
_cell.angle_gamma   90.00
#
_symmetry.space_group_name_H-M   'P 1'
#
loop_
_entity.id
_entity.type
_entity.pdbx_description
1 polymer ?
#
loop_
_entity_poly.entity_id
_entity_poly.type
_entity_poly.pdbx_seq_one_letter_code
_entity_poly.pdbx_strand_id
1 'polypeptide(L)'
;MKVKNTNKRILRILQAILLIGTLVTTNVLFTMVTKRHIWSGQYVLDNRVGQSIVHTKVNATRGMILDRNDNVIAQQVTAYTLVAYTDKSNLDINGNPNYVKDAKKTAKALKKVLKDIDVDKVTKIIDHSKKKKQLQTELGTGTKRLSKATKKKIEKLHLTGIDFVETINRTYPTTPFASNLVGFASYDEDKQEIVGKMGLEQSMDKYLAGKDGEVTYQQTVSGSVLPGTTNVIKQEENGDNVKLTLDQDLQNTVESAVKQSYEENNAESAWCVVMEPSTGKVLAWCSYPS
;
A
#
# COMPACT_ATOMS: atom_id res chain seq x y z
N MET A 1 -44.54 67.30 -12.71
CA MET A 1 -44.52 66.25 -13.79
C MET A 1 -43.40 65.21 -13.68
N LYS A 2 -42.37 65.38 -12.81
CA LYS A 2 -41.23 64.37 -12.66
C LYS A 2 -41.51 63.15 -11.79
N VAL A 3 -42.40 63.23 -10.77
CA VAL A 3 -42.66 62.14 -9.85
C VAL A 3 -43.41 60.92 -10.47
N LYS A 4 -44.31 61.15 -11.42
CA LYS A 4 -45.07 60.08 -12.12
C LYS A 4 -44.21 59.20 -13.00
N ASN A 5 -43.07 59.67 -13.49
CA ASN A 5 -42.14 58.87 -14.30
C ASN A 5 -41.17 58.00 -13.45
N THR A 6 -40.86 58.47 -12.25
CA THR A 6 -40.02 57.70 -11.29
C THR A 6 -40.72 56.43 -10.80
N ASN A 7 -42.00 56.55 -10.44
CA ASN A 7 -42.79 55.40 -10.01
C ASN A 7 -42.97 54.36 -11.08
N LYS A 8 -43.10 54.73 -12.36
CA LYS A 8 -43.15 53.79 -13.49
C LYS A 8 -41.79 53.07 -13.72
N ARG A 9 -40.67 53.74 -13.48
CA ARG A 9 -39.31 53.12 -13.57
C ARG A 9 -39.07 52.14 -12.43
N ILE A 10 -39.46 52.50 -11.19
CA ILE A 10 -39.37 51.60 -10.04
C ILE A 10 -40.24 50.39 -10.23
N LEU A 11 -41.48 50.53 -10.72
CA LEU A 11 -42.38 49.43 -11.01
C LEU A 11 -41.81 48.43 -12.06
N ARG A 12 -41.19 48.97 -13.12
CA ARG A 12 -40.51 48.13 -14.16
C ARG A 12 -39.29 47.37 -13.59
N ILE A 13 -38.52 48.00 -12.69
CA ILE A 13 -37.40 47.33 -12.03
C ILE A 13 -37.90 46.21 -11.09
N LEU A 14 -38.97 46.48 -10.31
CA LEU A 14 -39.58 45.47 -9.47
C LEU A 14 -40.17 44.30 -10.27
N GLN A 15 -40.81 44.56 -11.42
CA GLN A 15 -41.31 43.53 -12.32
C GLN A 15 -40.18 42.70 -12.92
N ALA A 16 -39.02 43.32 -13.30
CA ALA A 16 -37.87 42.63 -13.81
C ALA A 16 -37.21 41.74 -12.74
N ILE A 17 -37.09 42.21 -11.50
CA ILE A 17 -36.58 41.42 -10.36
C ILE A 17 -37.50 40.24 -10.06
N LEU A 18 -38.84 40.45 -10.06
CA LEU A 18 -39.80 39.37 -9.87
C LEU A 18 -39.72 38.31 -10.96
N LEU A 19 -39.56 38.74 -12.22
CA LEU A 19 -39.44 37.84 -13.37
C LEU A 19 -38.13 37.02 -13.31
N ILE A 20 -37.00 37.61 -12.93
CA ILE A 20 -35.72 36.92 -12.69
C ILE A 20 -35.86 35.94 -11.54
N GLY A 21 -36.48 36.34 -10.44
CA GLY A 21 -36.73 35.51 -9.26
C GLY A 21 -37.57 34.27 -9.60
N THR A 22 -38.67 34.45 -10.36
CA THR A 22 -39.51 33.32 -10.82
C THR A 22 -38.76 32.38 -11.77
N LEU A 23 -37.90 32.91 -12.66
CA LEU A 23 -37.10 32.13 -13.58
C LEU A 23 -36.06 31.29 -12.85
N VAL A 24 -35.39 31.82 -11.85
CA VAL A 24 -34.46 31.12 -10.98
C VAL A 24 -35.15 30.03 -10.16
N THR A 25 -36.26 30.35 -9.51
CA THR A 25 -37.02 29.37 -8.72
C THR A 25 -37.57 28.25 -9.56
N THR A 26 -38.08 28.54 -10.77
CA THR A 26 -38.57 27.52 -11.71
C THR A 26 -37.44 26.62 -12.18
N ASN A 27 -36.25 27.17 -12.44
CA ASN A 27 -35.06 26.39 -12.81
C ASN A 27 -34.63 25.45 -11.68
N VAL A 28 -34.60 25.95 -10.43
CA VAL A 28 -34.25 25.14 -9.26
C VAL A 28 -35.25 24.01 -9.05
N LEU A 29 -36.56 24.32 -9.09
CA LEU A 29 -37.63 23.34 -8.96
C LEU A 29 -37.57 22.28 -10.08
N PHE A 30 -37.39 22.71 -11.33
CA PHE A 30 -37.23 21.80 -12.45
C PHE A 30 -36.03 20.86 -12.23
N THR A 31 -34.88 21.40 -11.83
CA THR A 31 -33.67 20.62 -11.56
C THR A 31 -33.86 19.64 -10.38
N MET A 32 -34.58 20.04 -9.33
CA MET A 32 -34.91 19.16 -8.21
C MET A 32 -35.83 18.00 -8.59
N VAL A 33 -36.84 18.27 -9.42
CA VAL A 33 -37.81 17.24 -9.82
C VAL A 33 -37.27 16.32 -10.91
N THR A 34 -36.64 16.90 -11.94
CA THR A 34 -36.18 16.13 -13.12
C THR A 34 -34.77 15.61 -12.98
N LYS A 35 -33.99 16.11 -11.99
CA LYS A 35 -32.54 15.86 -11.81
C LYS A 35 -31.73 16.21 -13.06
N ARG A 36 -32.28 17.02 -13.97
CA ARG A 36 -31.65 17.46 -15.22
C ARG A 36 -31.44 18.97 -15.23
N HIS A 37 -30.32 19.40 -15.79
CA HIS A 37 -30.06 20.81 -16.01
C HIS A 37 -30.87 21.30 -17.23
N ILE A 38 -31.64 22.39 -17.07
CA ILE A 38 -32.61 22.89 -18.06
C ILE A 38 -31.94 23.23 -19.42
N TRP A 39 -30.70 23.73 -19.38
CA TRP A 39 -30.01 24.22 -20.58
C TRP A 39 -29.16 23.15 -21.28
N SER A 40 -28.64 22.17 -20.54
CA SER A 40 -27.74 21.14 -21.10
C SER A 40 -28.41 19.76 -21.22
N GLY A 41 -29.60 19.57 -20.63
CA GLY A 41 -30.27 18.27 -20.58
C GLY A 41 -29.55 17.17 -19.79
N GLN A 42 -28.37 17.48 -19.26
CA GLN A 42 -27.54 16.49 -18.52
C GLN A 42 -28.10 16.22 -17.14
N TYR A 43 -28.03 14.97 -16.71
CA TYR A 43 -28.30 14.58 -15.33
C TYR A 43 -27.26 15.17 -14.38
N VAL A 44 -27.72 16.01 -13.44
CA VAL A 44 -26.82 16.74 -12.52
C VAL A 44 -26.32 15.82 -11.41
N LEU A 45 -27.11 14.81 -11.00
CA LEU A 45 -26.80 13.92 -9.88
C LEU A 45 -26.13 12.62 -10.30
N ASP A 46 -26.56 11.98 -11.38
CA ASP A 46 -26.05 10.65 -11.75
C ASP A 46 -24.56 10.67 -12.19
N ASN A 47 -24.13 11.72 -12.89
CA ASN A 47 -22.72 11.86 -13.27
C ASN A 47 -21.79 12.14 -12.07
N ARG A 48 -22.27 12.81 -11.02
CA ARG A 48 -21.48 13.10 -9.82
C ARG A 48 -21.46 11.92 -8.86
N VAL A 49 -22.56 11.20 -8.71
CA VAL A 49 -22.62 9.99 -7.86
C VAL A 49 -21.81 8.86 -8.48
N GLY A 50 -21.92 8.63 -9.79
CA GLY A 50 -21.13 7.60 -10.47
C GLY A 50 -19.62 7.87 -10.47
N GLN A 51 -19.20 9.15 -10.56
CA GLN A 51 -17.79 9.54 -10.48
C GLN A 51 -17.21 9.49 -9.06
N SER A 52 -18.06 9.46 -8.03
CA SER A 52 -17.62 9.39 -6.63
C SER A 52 -17.49 7.96 -6.09
N ILE A 53 -18.00 6.96 -6.82
CA ILE A 53 -17.88 5.55 -6.41
C ILE A 53 -16.50 5.02 -6.81
N VAL A 54 -15.74 4.61 -5.82
CA VAL A 54 -14.43 4.00 -5.99
C VAL A 54 -14.53 2.51 -5.71
N HIS A 55 -14.04 1.70 -6.63
CA HIS A 55 -13.83 0.27 -6.46
C HIS A 55 -12.42 0.04 -5.95
N THR A 56 -12.29 -0.64 -4.84
CA THR A 56 -10.99 -0.93 -4.24
C THR A 56 -10.87 -2.40 -3.92
N LYS A 57 -9.75 -2.97 -4.34
CA LYS A 57 -9.34 -4.33 -3.98
C LYS A 57 -8.95 -4.36 -2.50
N VAL A 58 -9.47 -5.32 -1.76
CA VAL A 58 -9.04 -5.64 -0.39
C VAL A 58 -8.17 -6.89 -0.46
N ASN A 59 -6.88 -6.73 -0.20
CA ASN A 59 -5.95 -7.85 -0.32
C ASN A 59 -6.18 -8.87 0.79
N ALA A 60 -6.27 -10.14 0.41
CA ALA A 60 -6.24 -11.26 1.35
C ALA A 60 -4.90 -11.30 2.09
N THR A 61 -4.93 -11.73 3.33
CA THR A 61 -3.69 -12.00 4.09
C THR A 61 -3.15 -13.35 3.70
N ARG A 62 -1.87 -13.40 3.28
CA ARG A 62 -1.19 -14.64 2.94
C ARG A 62 -1.02 -15.50 4.19
N GLY A 63 -1.40 -16.78 4.12
CA GLY A 63 -1.27 -17.75 5.18
C GLY A 63 0.16 -17.90 5.70
N MET A 64 0.31 -18.30 6.94
CA MET A 64 1.61 -18.53 7.58
C MET A 64 2.17 -19.91 7.21
N ILE A 65 3.49 -20.03 7.22
CA ILE A 65 4.18 -21.32 7.27
C ILE A 65 4.67 -21.51 8.69
N LEU A 66 4.31 -22.63 9.29
CA LEU A 66 4.57 -22.98 10.68
C LEU A 66 5.42 -24.25 10.75
N ASP A 67 6.24 -24.40 11.79
CA ASP A 67 6.87 -25.66 12.13
C ASP A 67 5.87 -26.63 12.82
N ARG A 68 6.35 -27.79 13.24
CA ARG A 68 5.52 -28.78 13.97
C ARG A 68 5.01 -28.29 15.33
N ASN A 69 5.67 -27.30 15.92
CA ASN A 69 5.41 -26.75 17.25
C ASN A 69 4.67 -25.39 17.18
N ASP A 70 4.13 -25.02 15.99
CA ASP A 70 3.46 -23.76 15.70
C ASP A 70 4.37 -22.53 15.76
N ASN A 71 5.70 -22.70 15.70
CA ASN A 71 6.61 -21.60 15.53
C ASN A 71 6.52 -21.03 14.11
N VAL A 72 6.55 -19.70 13.99
CA VAL A 72 6.38 -19.03 12.70
C VAL A 72 7.68 -19.08 11.89
N ILE A 73 7.65 -19.77 10.76
CA ILE A 73 8.73 -19.80 9.77
C ILE A 73 8.60 -18.68 8.75
N ALA A 74 7.38 -18.45 8.26
CA ALA A 74 7.10 -17.37 7.32
C ALA A 74 5.74 -16.73 7.61
N GLN A 75 5.69 -15.39 7.59
CA GLN A 75 4.44 -14.64 7.79
C GLN A 75 4.40 -13.34 6.97
N GLN A 76 3.20 -12.91 6.66
CA GLN A 76 2.96 -11.57 6.11
C GLN A 76 2.94 -10.54 7.23
N VAL A 77 3.59 -9.42 7.01
CA VAL A 77 3.61 -8.30 7.97
C VAL A 77 3.34 -6.99 7.24
N THR A 78 2.81 -6.01 7.96
CA THR A 78 2.73 -4.63 7.47
C THR A 78 4.13 -4.07 7.30
N ALA A 79 4.38 -3.47 6.16
CA ALA A 79 5.61 -2.79 5.80
C ALA A 79 5.31 -1.37 5.31
N TYR A 80 6.33 -0.59 5.05
CA TYR A 80 6.20 0.82 4.73
C TYR A 80 7.10 1.20 3.55
N THR A 81 6.53 1.81 2.53
CA THR A 81 7.29 2.39 1.42
C THR A 81 7.45 3.88 1.64
N LEU A 82 8.68 4.35 1.56
CA LEU A 82 9.01 5.76 1.75
C LEU A 82 8.63 6.57 0.52
N VAL A 83 7.90 7.66 0.73
CA VAL A 83 7.52 8.62 -0.32
C VAL A 83 8.01 10.01 0.02
N ALA A 84 8.31 10.77 -1.02
CA ALA A 84 8.67 12.18 -0.89
C ALA A 84 7.62 13.05 -1.57
N TYR A 85 7.06 14.01 -0.85
CA TYR A 85 6.26 15.07 -1.43
C TYR A 85 7.17 16.07 -2.11
N THR A 86 6.91 16.36 -3.38
CA THR A 86 7.77 17.20 -4.22
C THR A 86 7.11 18.47 -4.71
N ASP A 87 5.78 18.56 -4.61
CA ASP A 87 5.01 19.75 -4.95
C ASP A 87 5.03 20.76 -3.79
N LYS A 88 5.29 22.02 -4.13
CA LYS A 88 5.33 23.14 -3.18
C LYS A 88 3.95 23.50 -2.60
N SER A 89 2.87 23.09 -3.27
CA SER A 89 1.50 23.31 -2.81
C SER A 89 1.08 22.32 -1.70
N ASN A 90 1.88 21.28 -1.46
CA ASN A 90 1.57 20.31 -0.39
C ASN A 90 1.81 20.97 0.99
N LEU A 91 0.75 20.94 1.81
CA LEU A 91 0.74 21.51 3.16
C LEU A 91 0.48 20.38 4.18
N ASP A 92 1.00 20.55 5.39
CA ASP A 92 0.66 19.71 6.53
C ASP A 92 -0.72 20.06 7.11
N ILE A 93 -1.16 19.34 8.12
CA ILE A 93 -2.45 19.56 8.80
C ILE A 93 -2.57 20.94 9.46
N ASN A 94 -1.45 21.64 9.69
CA ASN A 94 -1.37 22.97 10.27
C ASN A 94 -1.21 24.07 9.20
N GLY A 95 -1.23 23.70 7.91
CA GLY A 95 -1.06 24.63 6.80
C GLY A 95 0.40 25.02 6.49
N ASN A 96 1.39 24.34 7.09
CA ASN A 96 2.80 24.60 6.79
C ASN A 96 3.26 23.83 5.55
N PRO A 97 4.22 24.38 4.78
CA PRO A 97 4.77 23.70 3.61
C PRO A 97 5.39 22.35 3.96
N ASN A 98 4.80 21.25 3.44
CA ASN A 98 5.25 19.87 3.66
C ASN A 98 5.75 19.25 2.35
N TYR A 99 6.90 19.68 1.87
CA TYR A 99 7.58 19.12 0.70
C TYR A 99 9.09 19.11 0.89
N VAL A 100 9.80 18.24 0.18
CA VAL A 100 11.26 18.17 0.23
C VAL A 100 11.88 19.39 -0.41
N LYS A 101 12.47 20.30 0.37
CA LYS A 101 13.14 21.51 -0.13
C LYS A 101 14.49 21.17 -0.77
N ASP A 102 15.35 20.46 -0.07
CA ASP A 102 16.69 20.03 -0.47
C ASP A 102 16.76 18.51 -0.61
N ALA A 103 16.79 18.03 -1.85
CA ALA A 103 16.82 16.60 -2.16
C ALA A 103 18.11 15.93 -1.65
N LYS A 104 19.28 16.59 -1.83
CA LYS A 104 20.57 16.02 -1.44
C LYS A 104 20.73 15.93 0.08
N LYS A 105 20.29 16.96 0.81
CA LYS A 105 20.30 16.97 2.29
C LYS A 105 19.40 15.87 2.84
N THR A 106 18.19 15.72 2.27
CA THR A 106 17.23 14.67 2.66
C THR A 106 17.79 13.28 2.38
N ALA A 107 18.34 13.04 1.19
CA ALA A 107 18.94 11.76 0.82
C ALA A 107 20.12 11.37 1.74
N LYS A 108 20.99 12.34 2.09
CA LYS A 108 22.09 12.12 3.04
C LYS A 108 21.57 11.80 4.46
N ALA A 109 20.49 12.44 4.90
CA ALA A 109 19.90 12.14 6.19
C ALA A 109 19.30 10.72 6.22
N LEU A 110 18.60 10.32 5.16
CA LEU A 110 18.05 8.96 5.01
C LEU A 110 19.16 7.90 4.99
N LYS A 111 20.31 8.16 4.36
CA LYS A 111 21.46 7.25 4.32
C LYS A 111 21.98 6.86 5.70
N LYS A 112 21.78 7.70 6.71
CA LYS A 112 22.20 7.36 8.10
C LYS A 112 21.41 6.18 8.68
N VAL A 113 20.17 6.00 8.23
CA VAL A 113 19.28 4.91 8.67
C VAL A 113 19.23 3.78 7.65
N LEU A 114 19.12 4.13 6.38
CA LEU A 114 19.05 3.20 5.23
C LEU A 114 20.43 3.07 4.59
N LYS A 115 21.24 2.09 5.06
CA LYS A 115 22.64 1.93 4.61
C LYS A 115 22.77 1.57 3.14
N ASP A 116 21.73 0.97 2.55
CA ASP A 116 21.77 0.41 1.19
C ASP A 116 21.29 1.38 0.10
N ILE A 117 20.82 2.59 0.47
CA ILE A 117 20.39 3.57 -0.53
C ILE A 117 21.57 4.29 -1.17
N ASP A 118 21.41 4.62 -2.43
CA ASP A 118 22.32 5.48 -3.19
C ASP A 118 21.82 6.93 -3.11
N VAL A 119 22.61 7.80 -2.47
CA VAL A 119 22.27 9.21 -2.25
C VAL A 119 22.04 9.97 -3.57
N ASP A 120 22.87 9.69 -4.59
CA ASP A 120 22.78 10.39 -5.87
C ASP A 120 21.55 9.94 -6.67
N LYS A 121 21.21 8.64 -6.62
CA LYS A 121 19.97 8.12 -7.23
C LYS A 121 18.73 8.71 -6.56
N VAL A 122 18.66 8.70 -5.24
CA VAL A 122 17.53 9.28 -4.50
C VAL A 122 17.40 10.78 -4.79
N THR A 123 18.51 11.52 -4.82
CA THR A 123 18.51 12.95 -5.17
C THR A 123 17.95 13.17 -6.58
N LYS A 124 18.41 12.40 -7.57
CA LYS A 124 17.93 12.50 -8.97
C LYS A 124 16.43 12.19 -9.08
N ILE A 125 15.92 11.20 -8.35
CA ILE A 125 14.48 10.87 -8.34
C ILE A 125 13.67 12.04 -7.83
N ILE A 126 14.04 12.61 -6.69
CA ILE A 126 13.33 13.75 -6.10
C ILE A 126 13.37 14.96 -7.04
N ASP A 127 14.54 15.30 -7.59
CA ASP A 127 14.68 16.46 -8.47
C ASP A 127 13.95 16.28 -9.81
N HIS A 128 13.91 15.04 -10.34
CA HIS A 128 13.11 14.71 -11.51
C HIS A 128 11.61 14.86 -11.26
N SER A 129 11.11 14.38 -10.12
CA SER A 129 9.72 14.53 -9.71
C SER A 129 9.34 16.01 -9.55
N LYS A 130 10.21 16.83 -8.94
CA LYS A 130 10.01 18.28 -8.85
C LYS A 130 9.89 18.95 -10.22
N LYS A 131 10.77 18.58 -11.18
CA LYS A 131 10.73 19.11 -12.55
C LYS A 131 9.42 18.75 -13.26
N LYS A 132 8.92 17.54 -13.03
CA LYS A 132 7.64 17.05 -13.58
C LYS A 132 6.41 17.57 -12.83
N LYS A 133 6.57 18.34 -11.76
CA LYS A 133 5.48 18.82 -10.90
C LYS A 133 4.59 17.67 -10.37
N GLN A 134 5.18 16.54 -10.05
CA GLN A 134 4.46 15.45 -9.41
C GLN A 134 4.20 15.78 -7.94
N LEU A 135 3.03 15.37 -7.42
CA LEU A 135 2.69 15.61 -6.01
C LEU A 135 3.65 14.86 -5.08
N GLN A 136 3.89 13.59 -5.39
CA GLN A 136 4.75 12.71 -4.61
C GLN A 136 5.51 11.73 -5.50
N THR A 137 6.55 11.13 -4.97
CA THR A 137 7.34 10.09 -5.64
C THR A 137 7.90 9.08 -4.64
N GLU A 138 8.02 7.83 -5.04
CA GLU A 138 8.78 6.81 -4.32
C GLU A 138 10.29 7.03 -4.55
N LEU A 139 11.11 6.67 -3.59
CA LEU A 139 12.55 6.96 -3.60
C LEU A 139 13.41 5.81 -4.16
N GLY A 140 12.77 4.78 -4.69
CA GLY A 140 13.45 3.68 -5.38
C GLY A 140 13.93 2.55 -4.46
N THR A 141 14.93 1.81 -4.92
CA THR A 141 15.46 0.62 -4.23
C THR A 141 16.00 0.98 -2.85
N GLY A 142 15.75 0.12 -1.86
CA GLY A 142 16.19 0.33 -0.47
C GLY A 142 15.27 1.23 0.37
N THR A 143 14.20 1.77 -0.22
CA THR A 143 13.20 2.60 0.47
C THR A 143 11.81 1.98 0.48
N LYS A 144 11.65 0.81 -0.12
CA LYS A 144 10.40 0.05 -0.18
C LYS A 144 10.36 -1.03 0.89
N ARG A 145 9.15 -1.33 1.34
CA ARG A 145 8.84 -2.44 2.28
C ARG A 145 9.68 -2.43 3.56
N LEU A 146 9.86 -1.24 4.10
CA LEU A 146 10.61 -1.02 5.34
C LEU A 146 9.84 -1.58 6.55
N SER A 147 10.58 -2.06 7.55
CA SER A 147 9.99 -2.51 8.81
C SER A 147 9.46 -1.33 9.65
N LYS A 148 8.51 -1.62 10.55
CA LYS A 148 8.01 -0.63 11.53
C LYS A 148 9.13 -0.01 12.38
N ALA A 149 10.17 -0.80 12.70
CA ALA A 149 11.33 -0.31 13.43
C ALA A 149 12.15 0.71 12.62
N THR A 150 12.35 0.43 11.31
CA THR A 150 13.04 1.34 10.39
C THR A 150 12.23 2.61 10.16
N LYS A 151 10.89 2.51 9.98
CA LYS A 151 9.99 3.66 9.90
C LYS A 151 10.19 4.57 11.10
N LYS A 152 10.10 4.04 12.33
CA LYS A 152 10.31 4.83 13.56
C LYS A 152 11.67 5.51 13.62
N LYS A 153 12.74 4.90 13.10
CA LYS A 153 14.07 5.53 13.04
C LYS A 153 14.10 6.70 12.08
N ILE A 154 13.41 6.60 10.93
CA ILE A 154 13.33 7.67 9.94
C ILE A 154 12.44 8.82 10.44
N GLU A 155 11.32 8.53 11.09
CA GLU A 155 10.44 9.54 11.69
C GLU A 155 11.18 10.42 12.71
N LYS A 156 12.11 9.85 13.50
CA LYS A 156 12.97 10.61 14.42
C LYS A 156 13.92 11.60 13.74
N LEU A 157 14.13 11.50 12.43
CA LEU A 157 14.92 12.49 11.68
C LEU A 157 14.13 13.77 11.38
N HIS A 158 12.81 13.80 11.61
CA HIS A 158 11.90 14.92 11.38
C HIS A 158 12.10 15.59 10.01
N LEU A 159 12.16 14.76 8.94
CA LEU A 159 12.41 15.25 7.58
C LEU A 159 11.10 15.77 6.96
N THR A 160 11.08 17.07 6.64
CA THR A 160 9.93 17.69 5.99
C THR A 160 9.72 17.12 4.58
N GLY A 161 8.47 16.79 4.25
CA GLY A 161 8.09 16.26 2.94
C GLY A 161 8.41 14.79 2.73
N ILE A 162 8.77 14.06 3.80
CA ILE A 162 8.93 12.60 3.78
C ILE A 162 7.76 11.97 4.53
N ASP A 163 7.16 10.95 3.93
CA ASP A 163 6.05 10.20 4.51
C ASP A 163 6.13 8.71 4.12
N PHE A 164 5.17 7.92 4.58
CA PHE A 164 5.15 6.48 4.39
C PHE A 164 3.79 6.02 3.87
N VAL A 165 3.82 5.20 2.83
CA VAL A 165 2.65 4.45 2.36
C VAL A 165 2.73 3.04 2.95
N GLU A 166 1.65 2.60 3.57
CA GLU A 166 1.54 1.23 4.07
C GLU A 166 1.51 0.24 2.91
N THR A 167 2.22 -0.85 3.07
CA THR A 167 2.29 -1.96 2.13
C THR A 167 2.45 -3.26 2.91
N ILE A 168 2.58 -4.36 2.21
CA ILE A 168 2.78 -5.68 2.80
C ILE A 168 4.15 -6.24 2.44
N ASN A 169 4.71 -7.07 3.32
CA ASN A 169 5.94 -7.81 3.07
C ASN A 169 5.84 -9.22 3.65
N ARG A 170 6.58 -10.15 3.07
CA ARG A 170 6.79 -11.49 3.62
C ARG A 170 8.06 -11.49 4.45
N THR A 171 8.01 -12.03 5.65
CA THR A 171 9.17 -12.12 6.56
C THR A 171 9.37 -13.55 7.04
N TYR A 172 10.64 -13.86 7.28
CA TYR A 172 11.13 -15.16 7.74
C TYR A 172 11.90 -14.92 9.04
N PRO A 173 11.22 -14.97 10.22
CA PRO A 173 11.83 -14.57 11.50
C PRO A 173 13.04 -15.39 11.91
N THR A 174 13.08 -16.65 11.49
CA THR A 174 14.10 -17.66 11.83
C THR A 174 15.05 -17.94 10.67
N THR A 175 15.57 -16.91 10.02
CA THR A 175 16.54 -17.10 8.92
C THR A 175 17.97 -17.23 9.49
N PRO A 176 18.80 -18.20 9.01
CA PRO A 176 18.46 -19.24 8.02
C PRO A 176 17.59 -20.36 8.63
N PHE A 177 16.62 -20.87 7.89
CA PHE A 177 15.81 -22.01 8.27
C PHE A 177 15.35 -22.74 7.01
N ALA A 178 15.92 -23.91 6.74
CA ALA A 178 15.57 -24.73 5.58
C ALA A 178 15.34 -23.91 4.29
N SER A 179 16.21 -22.94 4.03
CA SER A 179 16.00 -21.86 3.04
C SER A 179 15.66 -22.40 1.64
N ASN A 180 16.31 -23.47 1.21
CA ASN A 180 16.06 -24.11 -0.09
C ASN A 180 14.72 -24.86 -0.13
N LEU A 181 14.22 -25.36 1.01
CA LEU A 181 12.94 -26.05 1.10
C LEU A 181 11.79 -25.05 1.21
N VAL A 182 11.89 -24.13 2.15
CA VAL A 182 10.85 -23.09 2.37
C VAL A 182 10.79 -22.16 1.17
N GLY A 183 11.93 -21.78 0.63
CA GLY A 183 12.04 -20.85 -0.48
C GLY A 183 11.69 -19.42 -0.05
N PHE A 184 11.16 -18.64 -0.98
CA PHE A 184 10.75 -17.27 -0.69
C PHE A 184 9.55 -16.83 -1.53
N ALA A 185 8.81 -15.87 -1.00
CA ALA A 185 7.79 -15.11 -1.71
C ALA A 185 8.17 -13.64 -1.75
N SER A 186 7.81 -12.95 -2.80
CA SER A 186 8.06 -11.52 -2.99
C SER A 186 6.81 -10.81 -3.44
N TYR A 187 6.74 -9.52 -3.13
CA TYR A 187 5.66 -8.67 -3.61
C TYR A 187 5.77 -8.45 -5.11
N ASP A 188 4.67 -8.69 -5.81
CA ASP A 188 4.52 -8.48 -7.25
C ASP A 188 3.82 -7.12 -7.44
N GLU A 189 4.52 -6.17 -8.06
CA GLU A 189 4.01 -4.80 -8.23
C GLU A 189 2.83 -4.74 -9.21
N ASP A 190 2.78 -5.64 -10.20
CA ASP A 190 1.71 -5.67 -11.20
C ASP A 190 0.42 -6.25 -10.61
N LYS A 191 0.54 -7.30 -9.82
CA LYS A 191 -0.58 -7.96 -9.14
C LYS A 191 -0.97 -7.32 -7.83
N GLN A 192 -0.08 -6.53 -7.24
CA GLN A 192 -0.21 -5.91 -5.91
C GLN A 192 -0.43 -6.95 -4.79
N GLU A 193 0.23 -8.09 -4.90
CA GLU A 193 0.13 -9.21 -3.94
C GLU A 193 1.49 -9.87 -3.70
N ILE A 194 1.59 -10.69 -2.64
CA ILE A 194 2.78 -11.50 -2.37
C ILE A 194 2.63 -12.83 -3.10
N VAL A 195 3.58 -13.14 -4.00
CA VAL A 195 3.60 -14.35 -4.83
C VAL A 195 4.79 -15.22 -4.44
N GLY A 196 4.57 -16.51 -4.27
CA GLY A 196 5.62 -17.51 -4.05
C GLY A 196 6.52 -17.65 -5.29
N LYS A 197 7.84 -17.54 -5.10
CA LYS A 197 8.82 -17.58 -6.19
C LYS A 197 9.65 -18.88 -6.21
N MET A 198 9.81 -19.52 -5.06
CA MET A 198 10.61 -20.74 -4.92
C MET A 198 10.13 -21.59 -3.73
N GLY A 199 10.47 -22.88 -3.73
CA GLY A 199 10.27 -23.80 -2.62
C GLY A 199 8.80 -24.04 -2.26
N LEU A 200 8.52 -24.22 -0.98
CA LEU A 200 7.17 -24.40 -0.45
C LEU A 200 6.29 -23.16 -0.66
N GLU A 201 6.87 -21.97 -0.59
CA GLU A 201 6.17 -20.72 -0.89
C GLU A 201 5.54 -20.74 -2.29
N GLN A 202 6.26 -21.32 -3.29
CA GLN A 202 5.75 -21.44 -4.65
C GLN A 202 4.81 -22.65 -4.81
N SER A 203 5.20 -23.82 -4.31
CA SER A 203 4.42 -25.04 -4.51
C SER A 203 3.08 -25.01 -3.79
N MET A 204 3.00 -24.32 -2.66
CA MET A 204 1.78 -24.12 -1.85
C MET A 204 1.12 -22.76 -2.07
N ASP A 205 1.53 -22.01 -3.09
CA ASP A 205 1.04 -20.64 -3.35
C ASP A 205 -0.49 -20.59 -3.44
N LYS A 206 -1.09 -21.60 -4.09
CA LYS A 206 -2.55 -21.74 -4.23
C LYS A 206 -3.31 -21.72 -2.88
N TYR A 207 -2.71 -22.31 -1.84
CA TYR A 207 -3.30 -22.37 -0.51
C TYR A 207 -2.93 -21.14 0.32
N LEU A 208 -1.67 -20.69 0.20
CA LEU A 208 -1.15 -19.57 0.97
C LEU A 208 -1.70 -18.21 0.53
N ALA A 209 -1.96 -17.99 -0.75
CA ALA A 209 -2.28 -16.65 -1.28
C ALA A 209 -3.64 -16.12 -0.82
N GLY A 210 -4.64 -17.00 -0.61
CA GLY A 210 -6.01 -16.59 -0.35
C GLY A 210 -6.72 -16.04 -1.60
N LYS A 211 -7.82 -15.32 -1.39
CA LYS A 211 -8.60 -14.67 -2.45
C LYS A 211 -8.96 -13.25 -2.04
N ASP A 212 -8.59 -12.29 -2.85
CA ASP A 212 -8.89 -10.90 -2.58
C ASP A 212 -10.39 -10.58 -2.61
N GLY A 213 -10.76 -9.65 -1.76
CA GLY A 213 -12.07 -9.05 -1.70
C GLY A 213 -12.19 -7.81 -2.59
N GLU A 214 -13.39 -7.28 -2.67
CA GLU A 214 -13.70 -6.04 -3.37
C GLU A 214 -14.70 -5.24 -2.54
N VAL A 215 -14.39 -3.96 -2.35
CA VAL A 215 -15.27 -3.00 -1.70
C VAL A 215 -15.48 -1.78 -2.58
N THR A 216 -16.66 -1.19 -2.46
CA THR A 216 -16.95 0.12 -3.04
C THR A 216 -17.23 1.11 -1.93
N TYR A 217 -16.85 2.34 -2.16
CA TYR A 217 -17.19 3.47 -1.29
C TYR A 217 -17.31 4.75 -2.11
N GLN A 218 -18.00 5.74 -1.54
CA GLN A 218 -18.05 7.06 -2.14
C GLN A 218 -16.94 7.95 -1.59
N GLN A 219 -16.36 8.73 -2.48
CA GLN A 219 -15.28 9.66 -2.18
C GLN A 219 -15.73 11.09 -2.44
N THR A 220 -15.31 12.02 -1.61
CA THR A 220 -15.47 13.46 -1.86
C THR A 220 -14.54 13.91 -2.99
N VAL A 221 -14.75 15.11 -3.51
CA VAL A 221 -13.85 15.73 -4.50
C VAL A 221 -12.41 15.87 -3.97
N SER A 222 -12.26 15.98 -2.63
CA SER A 222 -10.96 16.04 -1.97
C SER A 222 -10.31 14.65 -1.71
N GLY A 223 -10.97 13.55 -2.12
CA GLY A 223 -10.45 12.20 -1.96
C GLY A 223 -10.78 11.53 -0.62
N SER A 224 -11.53 12.18 0.27
CA SER A 224 -11.91 11.59 1.56
C SER A 224 -13.07 10.62 1.39
N VAL A 225 -13.02 9.47 2.06
CA VAL A 225 -14.10 8.48 2.08
C VAL A 225 -15.30 9.05 2.85
N LEU A 226 -16.50 8.94 2.25
CA LEU A 226 -17.75 9.34 2.93
C LEU A 226 -18.18 8.26 3.93
N PRO A 227 -18.36 8.60 5.22
CA PRO A 227 -18.79 7.63 6.23
C PRO A 227 -20.11 6.95 5.85
N GLY A 228 -20.20 5.64 6.10
CA GLY A 228 -21.42 4.86 5.86
C GLY A 228 -21.69 4.50 4.39
N THR A 229 -20.78 4.83 3.46
CA THR A 229 -20.94 4.50 2.02
C THR A 229 -20.18 3.26 1.58
N THR A 230 -19.40 2.62 2.47
CA THR A 230 -18.66 1.42 2.17
C THR A 230 -19.61 0.24 2.00
N ASN A 231 -19.56 -0.40 0.84
CA ASN A 231 -20.31 -1.60 0.51
C ASN A 231 -19.34 -2.71 0.10
N VAL A 232 -19.43 -3.86 0.75
CA VAL A 232 -18.62 -5.05 0.43
C VAL A 232 -19.28 -5.77 -0.74
N ILE A 233 -18.60 -5.80 -1.90
CA ILE A 233 -19.06 -6.55 -3.08
C ILE A 233 -18.65 -8.02 -2.94
N LYS A 234 -17.41 -8.24 -2.51
CA LYS A 234 -16.84 -9.56 -2.29
C LYS A 234 -15.97 -9.51 -1.04
N GLN A 235 -16.22 -10.42 -0.12
CA GLN A 235 -15.39 -10.54 1.08
C GLN A 235 -14.07 -11.23 0.73
N GLU A 236 -12.96 -10.76 1.32
CA GLU A 236 -11.67 -11.42 1.20
C GLU A 236 -11.67 -12.76 1.94
N GLU A 237 -11.03 -13.76 1.35
CA GLU A 237 -10.74 -15.05 1.97
C GLU A 237 -9.24 -15.15 2.22
N ASN A 238 -8.81 -15.09 3.48
CA ASN A 238 -7.40 -15.22 3.83
C ASN A 238 -6.85 -16.59 3.42
N GLY A 239 -5.54 -16.62 3.13
CA GLY A 239 -4.86 -17.87 2.80
C GLY A 239 -4.78 -18.83 3.98
N ASP A 240 -4.72 -20.12 3.66
CA ASP A 240 -4.58 -21.19 4.65
C ASP A 240 -3.16 -21.23 5.21
N ASN A 241 -3.03 -21.56 6.50
CA ASN A 241 -1.73 -21.79 7.11
C ASN A 241 -1.22 -23.19 6.74
N VAL A 242 0.06 -23.28 6.42
CA VAL A 242 0.75 -24.55 6.13
C VAL A 242 1.60 -24.93 7.34
N LYS A 243 1.26 -26.06 7.97
CA LYS A 243 2.04 -26.62 9.09
C LYS A 243 2.96 -27.72 8.58
N LEU A 244 4.26 -27.53 8.80
CA LEU A 244 5.29 -28.47 8.41
C LEU A 244 5.53 -29.52 9.50
N THR A 245 6.17 -30.62 9.12
CA THR A 245 6.69 -31.63 10.07
C THR A 245 8.05 -31.25 10.62
N LEU A 246 8.72 -30.22 10.08
CA LEU A 246 10.03 -29.72 10.53
C LEU A 246 9.96 -29.25 11.98
N ASP A 247 11.04 -29.50 12.71
CA ASP A 247 11.25 -29.06 14.08
C ASP A 247 12.33 -27.97 14.06
N GLN A 248 11.99 -26.78 14.56
CA GLN A 248 12.88 -25.62 14.46
C GLN A 248 14.19 -25.81 15.23
N ASP A 249 14.16 -26.41 16.42
CA ASP A 249 15.37 -26.57 17.22
C ASP A 249 16.29 -27.64 16.62
N LEU A 250 15.70 -28.73 16.10
CA LEU A 250 16.43 -29.76 15.39
C LEU A 250 17.03 -29.21 14.08
N GLN A 251 16.26 -28.44 13.32
CA GLN A 251 16.72 -27.81 12.10
C GLN A 251 17.94 -26.91 12.32
N ASN A 252 17.90 -26.04 13.33
CA ASN A 252 18.99 -25.16 13.68
C ASN A 252 20.27 -25.94 14.08
N THR A 253 20.09 -27.02 14.81
CA THR A 253 21.19 -27.92 15.21
C THR A 253 21.82 -28.58 13.98
N VAL A 254 20.99 -29.12 13.08
CA VAL A 254 21.45 -29.80 11.86
C VAL A 254 22.11 -28.81 10.90
N GLU A 255 21.56 -27.61 10.70
CA GLU A 255 22.18 -26.59 9.87
C GLU A 255 23.56 -26.18 10.37
N SER A 256 23.71 -26.01 11.68
CA SER A 256 24.98 -25.68 12.29
C SER A 256 26.01 -26.78 12.10
N ALA A 257 25.62 -28.04 12.31
CA ALA A 257 26.50 -29.21 12.12
C ALA A 257 26.92 -29.42 10.66
N VAL A 258 25.98 -29.25 9.72
CA VAL A 258 26.26 -29.37 8.28
C VAL A 258 27.20 -28.26 7.81
N LYS A 259 26.96 -27.04 8.25
CA LYS A 259 27.83 -25.90 7.95
C LYS A 259 29.24 -26.12 8.49
N GLN A 260 29.37 -26.54 9.73
CA GLN A 260 30.68 -26.88 10.34
C GLN A 260 31.38 -27.96 9.56
N SER A 261 30.72 -29.07 9.23
CA SER A 261 31.27 -30.16 8.45
C SER A 261 31.72 -29.70 7.05
N TYR A 262 30.95 -28.86 6.39
CA TYR A 262 31.29 -28.27 5.11
C TYR A 262 32.57 -27.44 5.18
N GLU A 263 32.71 -26.58 6.19
CA GLU A 263 33.85 -25.68 6.38
C GLU A 263 35.12 -26.47 6.77
N GLU A 264 35.03 -27.43 7.70
CA GLU A 264 36.16 -28.22 8.18
C GLU A 264 36.75 -29.15 7.10
N ASN A 265 35.88 -29.69 6.24
CA ASN A 265 36.34 -30.63 5.20
C ASN A 265 36.60 -29.96 3.83
N ASN A 266 36.42 -28.64 3.71
CA ASN A 266 36.49 -27.93 2.43
C ASN A 266 35.66 -28.64 1.34
N ALA A 267 34.43 -29.06 1.69
CA ALA A 267 33.57 -29.82 0.78
C ALA A 267 32.99 -28.90 -0.30
N GLU A 268 32.66 -29.42 -1.48
CA GLU A 268 31.93 -28.66 -2.50
C GLU A 268 30.48 -28.41 -2.10
N SER A 269 29.87 -29.39 -1.43
CA SER A 269 28.51 -29.28 -0.86
C SER A 269 28.34 -30.26 0.29
N ALA A 270 27.42 -29.94 1.18
CA ALA A 270 27.01 -30.85 2.26
C ALA A 270 25.47 -30.76 2.43
N TRP A 271 24.82 -31.85 2.72
CA TRP A 271 23.39 -31.89 2.98
C TRP A 271 23.05 -32.95 4.02
N CYS A 272 21.92 -32.72 4.70
CA CYS A 272 21.41 -33.62 5.70
C CYS A 272 19.88 -33.63 5.69
N VAL A 273 19.32 -34.84 5.85
CA VAL A 273 17.88 -35.03 6.06
C VAL A 273 17.69 -35.89 7.29
N VAL A 274 16.90 -35.39 8.23
CA VAL A 274 16.53 -36.13 9.44
C VAL A 274 15.06 -36.52 9.35
N MET A 275 14.77 -37.80 9.50
CA MET A 275 13.44 -38.38 9.33
C MET A 275 13.09 -39.27 10.52
N GLU A 276 11.84 -39.23 10.92
CA GLU A 276 11.25 -40.17 11.88
C GLU A 276 10.90 -41.49 11.17
N PRO A 277 11.59 -42.60 11.46
CA PRO A 277 11.40 -43.86 10.69
C PRO A 277 9.99 -44.46 10.78
N SER A 278 9.33 -44.26 11.93
CA SER A 278 8.01 -44.85 12.19
C SER A 278 6.88 -44.19 11.40
N THR A 279 7.05 -42.91 11.03
CA THR A 279 6.00 -42.12 10.38
C THR A 279 6.39 -41.61 8.99
N GLY A 280 7.67 -41.66 8.66
CA GLY A 280 8.20 -41.06 7.44
C GLY A 280 8.25 -39.52 7.46
N LYS A 281 7.98 -38.87 8.60
CA LYS A 281 8.01 -37.41 8.71
C LYS A 281 9.44 -36.87 8.64
N VAL A 282 9.67 -35.91 7.78
CA VAL A 282 10.93 -35.16 7.73
C VAL A 282 10.92 -34.13 8.85
N LEU A 283 11.92 -34.20 9.74
CA LEU A 283 12.04 -33.35 10.92
C LEU A 283 13.05 -32.22 10.71
N ALA A 284 14.07 -32.43 9.89
CA ALA A 284 15.02 -31.41 9.46
C ALA A 284 15.51 -31.69 8.05
N TRP A 285 15.79 -30.63 7.30
CA TRP A 285 16.33 -30.67 5.95
C TRP A 285 17.24 -29.47 5.74
N CYS A 286 18.50 -29.70 5.45
CA CYS A 286 19.40 -28.64 5.09
C CYS A 286 20.38 -29.05 3.98
N SER A 287 20.84 -28.05 3.25
CA SER A 287 21.96 -28.16 2.30
C SER A 287 22.86 -26.94 2.46
N TYR A 288 24.14 -27.12 2.25
CA TYR A 288 25.11 -26.03 2.32
C TYR A 288 26.06 -26.11 1.11
N PRO A 289 26.38 -25.00 0.43
CA PRO A 289 25.86 -23.63 0.66
C PRO A 289 24.36 -23.51 0.37
N SER A 290 23.67 -22.63 1.15
CA SER A 290 22.23 -22.42 1.11
C SER A 290 21.86 -21.14 0.34
#